data_6c06bf30a92b68296ba944845fef25bd
#
_entry.id   6c06bf30a92b68296ba944845fef25bd
#
_cell.length_a   1.000
_cell.length_b   1.000
_cell.length_c   1.000
_cell.angle_alpha   90.00
_cell.angle_beta   90.00
_cell.angle_gamma   90.00
#
_symmetry.space_group_name_H-M   'P 1'
#
loop_
_entity.id
_entity.type
_entity.pdbx_description
1 polymer ?
#
loop_
_entity_poly.entity_id
_entity_poly.type
_entity_poly.pdbx_seq_one_letter_code
_entity_poly.pdbx_strand_id
1 'polypeptide(L)'
;IAYEVSKKEYERMKELVKNKIVSDKDFAQAEQSYENARLSYEALSKNHSAIGQSITAPIAGYVKSILVKEGDYVTIGQPLVSVTQNRRLFLRAEVSEKYYPYLRTISSANFQTPYNNQVYELKALNGKLLSFGKAAGDNFFYVPVTFEFDNKGEVIPGSFVEVFLLSSAMENVISLPRTALTEEQGIFFIYLQLDEEGYKKQEVTIGADNGKSVQILTGVKAG
;
A
#
# COMPACT_ATOMS: atom_id res chain seq x y z
N ILE A 1 28.06 14.53 32.86
CA ILE A 1 29.37 15.12 33.32
C ILE A 1 29.56 16.51 32.71
N ALA A 2 29.57 16.70 31.37
CA ALA A 2 29.79 18.03 30.74
C ALA A 2 28.78 19.08 31.23
N TYR A 3 27.48 18.75 31.27
CA TYR A 3 26.42 19.62 31.77
C TYR A 3 26.63 20.03 33.25
N GLU A 4 26.97 19.10 34.12
CA GLU A 4 27.20 19.37 35.55
C GLU A 4 28.41 20.29 35.75
N VAL A 5 29.47 20.11 34.98
CA VAL A 5 30.67 20.95 35.03
C VAL A 5 30.34 22.37 34.57
N SER A 6 29.70 22.52 33.41
CA SER A 6 29.31 23.84 32.87
C SER A 6 28.33 24.57 33.79
N LYS A 7 27.41 23.85 34.44
CA LYS A 7 26.48 24.42 35.42
C LYS A 7 27.19 25.00 36.62
N LYS A 8 28.12 24.27 37.22
CA LYS A 8 28.89 24.73 38.35
C LYS A 8 29.76 25.96 38.01
N GLU A 9 30.35 25.96 36.81
CA GLU A 9 31.16 27.10 36.35
C GLU A 9 30.29 28.33 36.10
N TYR A 10 29.11 28.19 35.49
CA TYR A 10 28.14 29.27 35.32
C TYR A 10 27.69 29.83 36.67
N GLU A 11 27.33 29.00 37.65
CA GLU A 11 26.92 29.42 38.99
C GLU A 11 28.07 30.17 39.71
N ARG A 12 29.31 29.70 39.61
CA ARG A 12 30.48 30.36 40.14
C ARG A 12 30.69 31.73 39.49
N MET A 13 30.67 31.82 38.15
CA MET A 13 30.87 33.09 37.44
C MET A 13 29.76 34.09 37.73
N LYS A 14 28.53 33.62 37.92
CA LYS A 14 27.38 34.43 38.32
C LYS A 14 27.55 35.13 39.66
N GLU A 15 28.17 34.47 40.63
CA GLU A 15 28.50 35.10 41.94
C GLU A 15 29.67 36.07 41.82
N LEU A 16 30.69 35.74 41.02
CA LEU A 16 31.88 36.59 40.87
C LEU A 16 31.56 37.87 40.08
N VAL A 17 30.69 37.85 39.07
CA VAL A 17 30.32 39.04 38.32
C VAL A 17 29.50 40.02 39.15
N LYS A 18 28.63 39.54 40.06
CA LYS A 18 27.91 40.39 41.01
C LYS A 18 28.86 41.23 41.87
N ASN A 19 29.99 40.65 42.24
CA ASN A 19 31.04 41.31 43.08
C ASN A 19 32.07 42.04 42.20
N LYS A 20 31.85 42.17 40.86
CA LYS A 20 32.76 42.82 39.90
C LYS A 20 34.19 42.23 39.90
N ILE A 21 34.32 40.92 40.20
CA ILE A 21 35.59 40.19 40.23
C ILE A 21 35.98 39.67 38.84
N VAL A 22 34.98 39.36 37.97
CA VAL A 22 35.20 38.91 36.62
C VAL A 22 34.54 39.86 35.63
N SER A 23 34.95 39.83 34.36
CA SER A 23 34.37 40.67 33.32
C SER A 23 33.01 40.13 32.84
N ASP A 24 32.17 41.03 32.36
CA ASP A 24 30.88 40.65 31.72
C ASP A 24 31.10 39.70 30.53
N LYS A 25 32.23 39.82 29.83
CA LYS A 25 32.61 38.93 28.73
C LYS A 25 32.85 37.51 29.20
N ASP A 26 33.59 37.35 30.32
CA ASP A 26 33.88 36.01 30.87
C ASP A 26 32.60 35.33 31.39
N PHE A 27 31.73 36.12 32.01
CA PHE A 27 30.41 35.62 32.42
C PHE A 27 29.56 35.19 31.24
N ALA A 28 29.45 35.99 30.17
CA ALA A 28 28.71 35.66 28.98
C ALA A 28 29.23 34.38 28.29
N GLN A 29 30.55 34.16 28.31
CA GLN A 29 31.16 32.95 27.79
C GLN A 29 30.79 31.70 28.62
N ALA A 30 30.77 31.81 29.92
CA ALA A 30 30.36 30.72 30.83
C ALA A 30 28.85 30.41 30.67
N GLU A 31 28.01 31.44 30.52
CA GLU A 31 26.58 31.32 30.27
C GLU A 31 26.30 30.60 28.94
N GLN A 32 26.97 30.99 27.84
CA GLN A 32 26.85 30.32 26.53
C GLN A 32 27.28 28.85 26.61
N SER A 33 28.37 28.55 27.32
CA SER A 33 28.84 27.16 27.49
C SER A 33 27.85 26.32 28.28
N TYR A 34 27.23 26.88 29.31
CA TYR A 34 26.18 26.23 30.08
C TYR A 34 24.94 25.95 29.24
N GLU A 35 24.43 26.94 28.47
CA GLU A 35 23.26 26.77 27.60
C GLU A 35 23.50 25.70 26.55
N ASN A 36 24.66 25.69 25.91
CA ASN A 36 25.01 24.65 24.92
C ASN A 36 25.02 23.24 25.54
N ALA A 37 25.63 23.13 26.75
CA ALA A 37 25.67 21.85 27.45
C ALA A 37 24.29 21.42 27.96
N ARG A 38 23.42 22.37 28.35
CA ARG A 38 22.04 22.14 28.74
C ARG A 38 21.19 21.57 27.56
N LEU A 39 21.25 22.25 26.42
CA LEU A 39 20.52 21.80 25.20
C LEU A 39 20.97 20.42 24.77
N SER A 40 22.28 20.15 24.81
CA SER A 40 22.81 18.82 24.47
C SER A 40 22.34 17.74 25.46
N TYR A 41 22.32 18.07 26.76
CA TYR A 41 21.82 17.14 27.79
C TYR A 41 20.34 16.88 27.65
N GLU A 42 19.51 17.90 27.41
CA GLU A 42 18.07 17.77 27.21
C GLU A 42 17.75 16.93 25.95
N ALA A 43 18.48 17.15 24.86
CA ALA A 43 18.31 16.35 23.62
C ALA A 43 18.65 14.88 23.85
N LEU A 44 19.70 14.59 24.59
CA LEU A 44 20.09 13.22 24.95
C LEU A 44 19.10 12.61 25.95
N SER A 45 18.69 13.34 26.98
CA SER A 45 17.81 12.80 28.03
C SER A 45 16.39 12.51 27.57
N LYS A 46 15.86 13.23 26.56
CA LYS A 46 14.55 12.97 25.98
C LYS A 46 14.47 11.59 25.33
N ASN A 47 15.59 11.09 24.82
CA ASN A 47 15.65 9.87 24.04
C ASN A 47 16.24 8.68 24.81
N HIS A 48 16.82 8.89 26.00
CA HIS A 48 17.46 7.84 26.80
C HIS A 48 16.82 7.74 28.18
N SER A 49 16.24 6.61 28.49
CA SER A 49 15.87 6.22 29.85
C SER A 49 16.93 5.28 30.43
N ALA A 50 16.93 5.11 31.76
CA ALA A 50 17.79 4.13 32.42
C ALA A 50 17.55 2.69 31.96
N ILE A 51 16.42 2.42 31.30
CA ILE A 51 15.97 1.11 30.81
C ILE A 51 16.24 0.97 29.30
N GLY A 52 16.73 2.02 28.61
CA GLY A 52 16.95 2.03 27.16
C GLY A 52 16.17 3.10 26.42
N GLN A 53 16.32 3.15 25.11
CA GLN A 53 15.60 4.08 24.24
C GLN A 53 14.28 3.45 23.77
N SER A 54 13.16 4.12 24.03
CA SER A 54 11.86 3.72 23.49
C SER A 54 11.78 4.08 22.01
N ILE A 55 11.49 3.09 21.17
CA ILE A 55 11.28 3.26 19.74
C ILE A 55 9.80 3.12 19.45
N THR A 56 9.19 4.17 18.91
CA THR A 56 7.78 4.20 18.56
C THR A 56 7.59 4.22 17.04
N ALA A 57 6.52 3.59 16.57
CA ALA A 57 6.16 3.63 15.17
C ALA A 57 5.78 5.08 14.76
N PRO A 58 6.35 5.63 13.67
CA PRO A 58 6.03 6.98 13.20
C PRO A 58 4.64 7.08 12.56
N ILE A 59 4.05 5.94 12.20
CA ILE A 59 2.74 5.84 11.55
C ILE A 59 1.88 4.79 12.26
N ALA A 60 0.56 4.99 12.27
CA ALA A 60 -0.38 3.96 12.69
C ALA A 60 -0.49 2.89 11.59
N GLY A 61 -0.42 1.62 11.96
CA GLY A 61 -0.45 0.51 10.98
C GLY A 61 -0.23 -0.84 11.64
N TYR A 62 0.16 -1.80 10.85
CA TYR A 62 0.45 -3.17 11.26
C TYR A 62 1.94 -3.47 11.13
N VAL A 63 2.47 -4.26 12.04
CA VAL A 63 3.85 -4.77 11.92
C VAL A 63 3.92 -5.77 10.77
N LYS A 64 4.68 -5.42 9.74
CA LYS A 64 4.92 -6.29 8.58
C LYS A 64 6.00 -7.32 8.87
N SER A 65 7.11 -6.87 9.46
CA SER A 65 8.23 -7.73 9.82
C SER A 65 9.04 -7.12 10.96
N ILE A 66 9.58 -7.98 11.82
CA ILE A 66 10.57 -7.64 12.84
C ILE A 66 11.91 -8.14 12.32
N LEU A 67 12.88 -7.24 12.18
CA LEU A 67 14.16 -7.50 11.51
C LEU A 67 15.30 -7.80 12.49
N VAL A 68 15.05 -7.68 13.79
CA VAL A 68 16.02 -7.91 14.87
C VAL A 68 15.40 -8.78 15.96
N LYS A 69 16.22 -9.42 16.73
CA LYS A 69 15.81 -10.26 17.88
C LYS A 69 16.30 -9.64 19.18
N GLU A 70 15.71 -10.05 20.28
CA GLU A 70 16.19 -9.71 21.61
C GLU A 70 17.63 -10.19 21.80
N GLY A 71 18.53 -9.28 22.27
CA GLY A 71 19.94 -9.53 22.40
C GLY A 71 20.80 -9.16 21.20
N ASP A 72 20.20 -8.83 20.05
CA ASP A 72 20.95 -8.39 18.89
C ASP A 72 21.60 -7.04 19.12
N TYR A 73 22.84 -6.87 18.67
CA TYR A 73 23.51 -5.57 18.62
C TYR A 73 22.99 -4.78 17.43
N VAL A 74 22.56 -3.53 17.69
CA VAL A 74 22.00 -2.64 16.66
C VAL A 74 22.83 -1.37 16.52
N THR A 75 22.90 -0.84 15.31
CA THR A 75 23.62 0.40 14.99
C THR A 75 22.65 1.52 14.60
N ILE A 76 23.13 2.76 14.66
CA ILE A 76 22.35 3.93 14.22
C ILE A 76 22.01 3.80 12.73
N GLY A 77 20.73 3.94 12.39
CA GLY A 77 20.22 3.81 11.01
C GLY A 77 19.83 2.39 10.61
N GLN A 78 20.05 1.40 11.47
CA GLN A 78 19.63 0.03 11.19
C GLN A 78 18.08 -0.09 11.29
N PRO A 79 17.42 -0.68 10.28
CA PRO A 79 15.99 -0.95 10.35
C PRO A 79 15.69 -2.05 11.35
N LEU A 80 14.78 -1.80 12.30
CA LEU A 80 14.40 -2.72 13.36
C LEU A 80 13.07 -3.40 13.10
N VAL A 81 12.09 -2.63 12.62
CA VAL A 81 10.73 -3.08 12.38
C VAL A 81 10.21 -2.41 11.11
N SER A 82 9.50 -3.17 10.29
CA SER A 82 8.75 -2.63 9.16
C SER A 82 7.27 -2.53 9.52
N VAL A 83 6.71 -1.32 9.38
CA VAL A 83 5.28 -1.05 9.62
C VAL A 83 4.62 -0.70 8.30
N THR A 84 3.44 -1.26 8.05
CA THR A 84 2.66 -1.01 6.85
C THR A 84 1.27 -0.48 7.19
N GLN A 85 0.76 0.41 6.35
CA GLN A 85 -0.65 0.83 6.39
C GLN A 85 -1.41 0.07 5.31
N ASN A 86 -2.52 -0.56 5.69
CA ASN A 86 -3.35 -1.33 4.76
C ASN A 86 -4.59 -0.58 4.30
N ARG A 87 -4.69 0.73 4.57
CA ARG A 87 -5.87 1.53 4.20
C ARG A 87 -5.96 1.80 2.70
N ARG A 88 -4.81 2.00 2.06
CA ARG A 88 -4.69 2.20 0.62
C ARG A 88 -3.74 1.18 0.04
N LEU A 89 -4.16 0.54 -1.03
CA LEU A 89 -3.38 -0.44 -1.75
C LEU A 89 -3.24 -0.04 -3.21
N PHE A 90 -2.21 -0.58 -3.83
CA PHE A 90 -1.98 -0.48 -5.26
C PHE A 90 -2.27 -1.82 -5.91
N LEU A 91 -3.11 -1.81 -6.93
CA LEU A 91 -3.32 -2.93 -7.82
C LEU A 91 -2.45 -2.71 -9.05
N ARG A 92 -1.50 -3.61 -9.29
CA ARG A 92 -0.64 -3.59 -10.46
C ARG A 92 -1.02 -4.75 -11.37
N ALA A 93 -1.50 -4.43 -12.56
CA ALA A 93 -1.75 -5.41 -13.61
C ALA A 93 -0.62 -5.36 -14.64
N GLU A 94 -0.13 -6.51 -15.06
CA GLU A 94 0.88 -6.65 -16.11
C GLU A 94 0.19 -7.06 -17.41
N VAL A 95 0.07 -6.12 -18.33
CA VAL A 95 -0.68 -6.27 -19.58
C VAL A 95 0.28 -6.56 -20.72
N SER A 96 0.02 -7.62 -21.49
CA SER A 96 0.83 -7.93 -22.66
C SER A 96 0.84 -6.75 -23.66
N GLU A 97 1.99 -6.45 -24.26
CA GLU A 97 2.17 -5.35 -25.23
C GLU A 97 1.18 -5.37 -26.38
N LYS A 98 0.70 -6.53 -26.80
CA LYS A 98 -0.30 -6.65 -27.86
C LYS A 98 -1.59 -5.86 -27.58
N TYR A 99 -1.87 -5.57 -26.31
CA TYR A 99 -3.03 -4.79 -25.87
C TYR A 99 -2.73 -3.31 -25.67
N TYR A 100 -1.49 -2.87 -25.94
CA TYR A 100 -1.08 -1.47 -25.76
C TYR A 100 -2.03 -0.44 -26.40
N PRO A 101 -2.55 -0.64 -27.62
CA PRO A 101 -3.50 0.30 -28.23
C PRO A 101 -4.77 0.52 -27.39
N TYR A 102 -5.17 -0.45 -26.61
CA TYR A 102 -6.38 -0.41 -25.79
C TYR A 102 -6.15 0.19 -24.39
N LEU A 103 -4.90 0.36 -23.95
CA LEU A 103 -4.59 0.85 -22.60
C LEU A 103 -5.18 2.24 -22.36
N ARG A 104 -5.29 3.07 -23.38
CA ARG A 104 -5.86 4.41 -23.27
C ARG A 104 -7.37 4.42 -23.02
N THR A 105 -8.05 3.33 -23.31
CA THR A 105 -9.50 3.20 -23.10
C THR A 105 -9.84 2.62 -21.72
N ILE A 106 -8.83 2.16 -20.96
CA ILE A 106 -9.05 1.61 -19.62
C ILE A 106 -9.49 2.72 -18.69
N SER A 107 -10.63 2.52 -18.06
CA SER A 107 -11.24 3.45 -17.11
C SER A 107 -11.22 2.94 -15.67
N SER A 108 -11.25 1.62 -15.47
CA SER A 108 -11.31 0.96 -14.18
C SER A 108 -10.82 -0.49 -14.30
N ALA A 109 -10.89 -1.22 -13.18
CA ALA A 109 -10.68 -2.66 -13.17
C ALA A 109 -11.57 -3.32 -12.12
N ASN A 110 -11.80 -4.61 -12.28
CA ASN A 110 -12.24 -5.50 -11.23
C ASN A 110 -11.11 -6.47 -10.92
N PHE A 111 -11.11 -7.05 -9.75
CA PHE A 111 -10.12 -8.08 -9.40
C PHE A 111 -10.71 -9.12 -8.46
N GLN A 112 -10.17 -10.33 -8.54
CA GLN A 112 -10.54 -11.45 -7.70
C GLN A 112 -9.30 -11.97 -6.95
N THR A 113 -9.43 -12.22 -5.65
CA THR A 113 -8.36 -12.78 -4.84
C THR A 113 -8.40 -14.30 -4.85
N PRO A 114 -7.25 -15.00 -4.72
CA PRO A 114 -7.21 -16.46 -4.78
C PRO A 114 -7.81 -17.15 -3.54
N TYR A 115 -8.02 -16.42 -2.45
CA TYR A 115 -8.51 -16.98 -1.19
C TYR A 115 -10.02 -16.82 -0.98
N ASN A 116 -10.70 -16.11 -1.87
CA ASN A 116 -12.17 -16.08 -1.93
C ASN A 116 -12.61 -15.93 -3.39
N ASN A 117 -13.85 -16.29 -3.66
CA ASN A 117 -14.43 -16.19 -5.01
C ASN A 117 -15.13 -14.85 -5.27
N GLN A 118 -14.88 -13.85 -4.40
CA GLN A 118 -15.51 -12.54 -4.53
C GLN A 118 -14.74 -11.68 -5.52
N VAL A 119 -15.49 -11.08 -6.45
CA VAL A 119 -14.95 -10.06 -7.34
C VAL A 119 -15.13 -8.69 -6.74
N TYR A 120 -14.01 -8.00 -6.54
CA TYR A 120 -13.95 -6.63 -6.04
C TYR A 120 -13.99 -5.65 -7.19
N GLU A 121 -14.91 -4.69 -7.13
CA GLU A 121 -14.97 -3.60 -8.10
C GLU A 121 -14.15 -2.41 -7.59
N LEU A 122 -13.16 -1.98 -8.35
CA LEU A 122 -12.37 -0.81 -7.96
C LEU A 122 -13.23 0.45 -7.76
N LYS A 123 -14.28 0.62 -8.56
CA LYS A 123 -15.22 1.76 -8.39
C LYS A 123 -15.87 1.78 -7.01
N ALA A 124 -16.27 0.62 -6.47
CA ALA A 124 -16.87 0.49 -5.14
C ALA A 124 -15.85 0.71 -4.00
N LEU A 125 -14.56 0.60 -4.32
CA LEU A 125 -13.43 0.81 -3.40
C LEU A 125 -12.75 2.17 -3.62
N ASN A 126 -13.44 3.16 -4.22
CA ASN A 126 -12.87 4.47 -4.57
C ASN A 126 -11.60 4.36 -5.46
N GLY A 127 -11.54 3.31 -6.27
CA GLY A 127 -10.38 3.02 -7.09
C GLY A 127 -10.16 4.04 -8.21
N LYS A 128 -8.88 4.35 -8.45
CA LYS A 128 -8.47 5.31 -9.48
C LYS A 128 -7.31 4.73 -10.28
N LEU A 129 -7.35 4.89 -11.59
CA LEU A 129 -6.20 4.65 -12.46
C LEU A 129 -5.14 5.71 -12.16
N LEU A 130 -3.95 5.30 -11.75
CA LEU A 130 -2.82 6.19 -11.51
C LEU A 130 -1.95 6.35 -12.75
N SER A 131 -1.59 5.23 -13.34
CA SER A 131 -0.70 5.24 -14.50
C SER A 131 -0.82 3.94 -15.30
N PHE A 132 -0.48 4.03 -16.58
CA PHE A 132 -0.02 2.90 -17.36
C PHE A 132 1.35 3.23 -17.94
N GLY A 133 2.26 2.25 -17.90
CA GLY A 133 3.64 2.44 -18.32
C GLY A 133 3.71 2.79 -19.81
N LYS A 134 4.58 3.77 -20.15
CA LYS A 134 4.93 4.09 -21.53
C LYS A 134 6.14 3.31 -22.04
N ALA A 135 6.80 2.57 -21.16
CA ALA A 135 7.89 1.67 -21.46
C ALA A 135 7.62 0.33 -20.79
N ALA A 136 7.95 -0.74 -21.46
CA ALA A 136 8.04 -2.06 -20.85
C ALA A 136 9.10 -2.00 -19.74
N GLY A 137 8.81 -2.64 -18.60
CA GLY A 137 9.79 -2.80 -17.54
C GLY A 137 10.95 -3.69 -17.96
N ASP A 138 11.80 -4.10 -17.02
CA ASP A 138 12.94 -4.99 -17.27
C ASP A 138 12.53 -6.33 -17.91
N ASN A 139 11.28 -6.74 -17.80
CA ASN A 139 10.62 -7.80 -18.57
C ASN A 139 9.89 -7.17 -19.77
N PHE A 140 10.53 -7.12 -20.90
CA PHE A 140 10.16 -6.43 -22.15
C PHE A 140 8.79 -6.79 -22.77
N PHE A 141 7.96 -7.66 -22.16
CA PHE A 141 6.72 -8.16 -22.75
C PHE A 141 5.45 -7.63 -22.11
N TYR A 142 5.57 -6.88 -21.01
CA TYR A 142 4.41 -6.42 -20.24
C TYR A 142 4.45 -4.94 -19.94
N VAL A 143 3.31 -4.29 -20.08
CA VAL A 143 3.10 -2.88 -19.72
C VAL A 143 2.36 -2.84 -18.38
N PRO A 144 2.94 -2.24 -17.34
CA PRO A 144 2.28 -2.14 -16.05
C PRO A 144 1.14 -1.11 -16.08
N VAL A 145 -0.02 -1.50 -15.60
CA VAL A 145 -1.17 -0.64 -15.32
C VAL A 145 -1.39 -0.61 -13.82
N THR A 146 -1.36 0.57 -13.22
CA THR A 146 -1.43 0.73 -11.76
C THR A 146 -2.68 1.50 -11.37
N PHE A 147 -3.41 0.95 -10.43
CA PHE A 147 -4.56 1.58 -9.79
C PHE A 147 -4.26 1.74 -8.29
N GLU A 148 -4.85 2.75 -7.68
CA GLU A 148 -4.92 2.93 -6.22
C GLU A 148 -6.37 2.70 -5.78
N PHE A 149 -6.57 2.08 -4.61
CA PHE A 149 -7.91 1.87 -4.06
C PHE A 149 -7.91 1.82 -2.52
N ASP A 150 -9.07 2.09 -1.92
CA ASP A 150 -9.25 2.01 -0.49
C ASP A 150 -9.49 0.56 -0.07
N ASN A 151 -8.63 0.03 0.79
CA ASN A 151 -8.80 -1.30 1.37
C ASN A 151 -9.62 -1.22 2.66
N LYS A 152 -10.76 -1.90 2.67
CA LYS A 152 -11.62 -2.03 3.87
C LYS A 152 -11.18 -3.17 4.81
N GLY A 153 -9.98 -3.70 4.62
CA GLY A 153 -9.41 -4.76 5.42
C GLY A 153 -9.57 -6.17 4.84
N GLU A 154 -10.20 -6.29 3.69
CA GLU A 154 -10.50 -7.59 3.05
C GLU A 154 -9.37 -8.10 2.15
N VAL A 155 -8.56 -7.19 1.62
CA VAL A 155 -7.47 -7.53 0.68
C VAL A 155 -6.14 -7.54 1.42
N ILE A 156 -5.42 -8.66 1.28
CA ILE A 156 -4.10 -8.86 1.87
C ILE A 156 -3.03 -8.23 0.95
N PRO A 157 -2.24 -7.26 1.43
CA PRO A 157 -1.16 -6.66 0.63
C PRO A 157 -0.13 -7.70 0.19
N GLY A 158 0.28 -7.62 -1.08
CA GLY A 158 1.24 -8.55 -1.67
C GLY A 158 0.63 -9.85 -2.22
N SER A 159 -0.70 -9.99 -2.19
CA SER A 159 -1.38 -11.11 -2.86
C SER A 159 -1.35 -10.96 -4.38
N PHE A 160 -1.20 -12.09 -5.08
CA PHE A 160 -1.49 -12.17 -6.50
C PHE A 160 -3.01 -12.23 -6.70
N VAL A 161 -3.51 -11.55 -7.72
CA VAL A 161 -4.93 -11.45 -8.01
C VAL A 161 -5.18 -11.59 -9.51
N GLU A 162 -6.33 -12.12 -9.88
CA GLU A 162 -6.82 -12.04 -11.26
C GLU A 162 -7.42 -10.66 -11.49
N VAL A 163 -7.02 -9.97 -12.56
CA VAL A 163 -7.46 -8.60 -12.85
C VAL A 163 -8.22 -8.54 -14.16
N PHE A 164 -9.41 -7.99 -14.12
CA PHE A 164 -10.28 -7.70 -15.27
C PHE A 164 -10.21 -6.20 -15.56
N LEU A 165 -9.51 -5.82 -16.61
CA LEU A 165 -9.39 -4.41 -17.01
C LEU A 165 -10.67 -3.98 -17.76
N LEU A 166 -11.26 -2.87 -17.33
CA LEU A 166 -12.49 -2.34 -17.87
C LEU A 166 -12.23 -1.14 -18.75
N SER A 167 -12.70 -1.20 -19.98
CA SER A 167 -12.77 -0.09 -20.93
C SER A 167 -14.17 0.51 -20.99
N SER A 168 -14.57 1.02 -22.13
CA SER A 168 -15.93 1.51 -22.36
C SER A 168 -16.96 0.39 -22.26
N ALA A 169 -18.16 0.71 -21.80
CA ALA A 169 -19.28 -0.23 -21.79
C ALA A 169 -19.62 -0.65 -23.22
N MET A 170 -19.93 -1.93 -23.39
CA MET A 170 -20.45 -2.47 -24.64
C MET A 170 -21.98 -2.38 -24.62
N GLU A 171 -22.57 -1.81 -25.65
CA GLU A 171 -24.02 -1.74 -25.81
C GLU A 171 -24.50 -2.89 -26.73
N ASN A 172 -25.76 -3.27 -26.57
CA ASN A 172 -26.42 -4.29 -27.38
C ASN A 172 -25.72 -5.67 -27.39
N VAL A 173 -25.18 -6.08 -26.24
CA VAL A 173 -24.57 -7.41 -26.09
C VAL A 173 -25.39 -8.26 -25.12
N ILE A 174 -25.42 -9.55 -25.39
CA ILE A 174 -26.00 -10.53 -24.47
C ILE A 174 -24.94 -10.80 -23.40
N SER A 175 -25.26 -10.59 -22.13
CA SER A 175 -24.36 -10.89 -21.00
C SER A 175 -25.08 -11.72 -19.96
N LEU A 176 -24.34 -12.67 -19.39
CA LEU A 176 -24.84 -13.54 -18.32
C LEU A 176 -23.92 -13.42 -17.10
N PRO A 177 -24.44 -13.62 -15.88
CA PRO A 177 -23.60 -13.79 -14.72
C PRO A 177 -22.59 -14.93 -14.94
N ARG A 178 -21.35 -14.76 -14.52
CA ARG A 178 -20.31 -15.79 -14.64
C ARG A 178 -20.71 -17.11 -13.96
N THR A 179 -21.52 -17.03 -12.92
CA THR A 179 -22.08 -18.19 -12.22
C THR A 179 -23.07 -19.03 -13.04
N ALA A 180 -23.60 -18.49 -14.13
CA ALA A 180 -24.47 -19.22 -15.03
C ALA A 180 -23.70 -20.07 -16.06
N LEU A 181 -22.37 -19.93 -16.13
CA LEU A 181 -21.52 -20.67 -17.04
C LEU A 181 -20.95 -21.92 -16.37
N THR A 182 -20.92 -23.00 -17.12
CA THR A 182 -20.19 -24.22 -16.77
C THR A 182 -19.13 -24.47 -17.85
N GLU A 183 -17.90 -24.74 -17.39
CA GLU A 183 -16.81 -25.09 -18.31
C GLU A 183 -16.51 -26.58 -18.22
N GLU A 184 -16.42 -27.22 -19.36
CA GLU A 184 -16.01 -28.61 -19.49
C GLU A 184 -15.01 -28.72 -20.65
N GLN A 185 -13.79 -29.12 -20.33
CA GLN A 185 -12.70 -29.30 -21.31
C GLN A 185 -12.44 -28.08 -22.21
N GLY A 186 -12.58 -26.85 -21.66
CA GLY A 186 -12.37 -25.61 -22.41
C GLY A 186 -13.58 -25.17 -23.25
N ILE A 187 -14.71 -25.89 -23.17
CA ILE A 187 -15.97 -25.53 -23.82
C ILE A 187 -16.93 -24.99 -22.77
N PHE A 188 -17.59 -23.88 -23.07
CA PHE A 188 -18.51 -23.23 -22.15
C PHE A 188 -19.97 -23.61 -22.49
N PHE A 189 -20.75 -23.84 -21.44
CA PHE A 189 -22.13 -24.21 -21.50
C PHE A 189 -22.98 -23.38 -20.56
N ILE A 190 -24.24 -23.22 -20.92
CA ILE A 190 -25.32 -22.72 -20.07
C ILE A 190 -26.49 -23.71 -20.07
N TYR A 191 -27.35 -23.59 -19.07
CA TYR A 191 -28.57 -24.35 -18.97
C TYR A 191 -29.75 -23.45 -19.30
N LEU A 192 -30.41 -23.72 -20.43
CA LEU A 192 -31.63 -23.04 -20.85
C LEU A 192 -32.84 -23.79 -20.27
N GLN A 193 -33.68 -23.08 -19.52
CA GLN A 193 -34.94 -23.63 -19.06
C GLN A 193 -35.92 -23.75 -20.27
N LEU A 194 -36.44 -24.93 -20.54
CA LEU A 194 -37.40 -25.18 -21.60
C LEU A 194 -38.82 -25.16 -21.06
N ASP A 195 -39.04 -25.72 -19.87
CA ASP A 195 -40.30 -25.79 -19.15
C ASP A 195 -40.03 -25.85 -17.62
N GLU A 196 -41.05 -26.09 -16.81
CA GLU A 196 -40.93 -26.07 -15.35
C GLU A 196 -39.90 -27.08 -14.78
N GLU A 197 -39.68 -28.21 -15.49
CA GLU A 197 -38.79 -29.30 -15.03
C GLU A 197 -37.62 -29.57 -15.98
N GLY A 198 -37.64 -29.02 -17.18
CA GLY A 198 -36.70 -29.33 -18.27
C GLY A 198 -35.64 -28.28 -18.48
N TYR A 199 -34.37 -28.70 -18.46
CA TYR A 199 -33.22 -27.84 -18.81
C TYR A 199 -32.47 -28.45 -20.01
N LYS A 200 -32.11 -27.60 -20.95
CA LYS A 200 -31.24 -27.97 -22.08
C LYS A 200 -29.84 -27.39 -21.85
N LYS A 201 -28.84 -28.26 -21.84
CA LYS A 201 -27.44 -27.85 -21.90
C LYS A 201 -27.14 -27.29 -23.28
N GLN A 202 -26.71 -26.05 -23.34
CA GLN A 202 -26.44 -25.32 -24.57
C GLN A 202 -25.00 -24.83 -24.59
N GLU A 203 -24.26 -25.20 -25.62
CA GLU A 203 -22.92 -24.69 -25.87
C GLU A 203 -22.97 -23.21 -26.25
N VAL A 204 -22.04 -22.42 -25.70
CA VAL A 204 -21.93 -20.98 -25.96
C VAL A 204 -20.47 -20.60 -26.19
N THR A 205 -20.28 -19.57 -27.02
CA THR A 205 -18.99 -18.92 -27.17
C THR A 205 -19.00 -17.65 -26.34
N ILE A 206 -17.99 -17.49 -25.48
CA ILE A 206 -17.86 -16.34 -24.62
C ILE A 206 -16.98 -15.25 -25.25
N GLY A 207 -17.22 -14.00 -24.87
CA GLY A 207 -16.45 -12.82 -25.27
C GLY A 207 -15.79 -12.14 -24.09
N ALA A 208 -16.04 -10.85 -23.94
CA ALA A 208 -15.49 -10.05 -22.86
C ALA A 208 -16.01 -10.50 -21.49
N ASP A 209 -15.11 -10.53 -20.50
CA ASP A 209 -15.40 -10.90 -19.11
C ASP A 209 -14.96 -9.79 -18.19
N ASN A 210 -15.80 -9.39 -17.23
CA ASN A 210 -15.49 -8.40 -16.21
C ASN A 210 -15.34 -8.99 -14.79
N GLY A 211 -15.30 -10.34 -14.70
CA GLY A 211 -15.25 -11.10 -13.47
C GLY A 211 -16.63 -11.41 -12.87
N LYS A 212 -17.64 -10.60 -13.13
CA LYS A 212 -19.02 -10.81 -12.66
C LYS A 212 -19.94 -11.31 -13.76
N SER A 213 -19.81 -10.73 -14.95
CA SER A 213 -20.63 -11.04 -16.11
C SER A 213 -19.75 -11.29 -17.31
N VAL A 214 -20.18 -12.19 -18.16
CA VAL A 214 -19.49 -12.61 -19.37
C VAL A 214 -20.38 -12.34 -20.56
N GLN A 215 -19.83 -11.77 -21.62
CA GLN A 215 -20.47 -11.58 -22.88
C GLN A 215 -20.65 -12.93 -23.58
N ILE A 216 -21.83 -13.19 -24.12
CA ILE A 216 -22.10 -14.35 -24.97
C ILE A 216 -22.11 -13.90 -26.45
N LEU A 217 -21.20 -14.49 -27.22
CA LEU A 217 -21.06 -14.18 -28.63
C LEU A 217 -22.00 -15.02 -29.50
N THR A 218 -22.13 -16.32 -29.18
CA THR A 218 -22.98 -17.25 -29.89
C THR A 218 -23.60 -18.27 -28.96
N GLY A 219 -24.68 -18.95 -29.42
CA GLY A 219 -25.33 -20.03 -28.68
C GLY A 219 -26.66 -19.65 -28.02
N VAL A 220 -26.95 -18.34 -27.89
CA VAL A 220 -28.24 -17.84 -27.35
C VAL A 220 -28.75 -16.67 -28.18
N LYS A 221 -30.03 -16.41 -28.08
CA LYS A 221 -30.70 -15.23 -28.62
C LYS A 221 -31.27 -14.42 -27.46
N ALA A 222 -31.32 -13.10 -27.63
CA ALA A 222 -32.06 -12.26 -26.69
C ALA A 222 -33.54 -12.65 -26.74
N GLY A 223 -34.14 -12.92 -25.60
CA GLY A 223 -35.54 -13.23 -25.44
C GLY A 223 -36.39 -11.97 -25.30
#